data_597bcccea894217ba9bc7081d4ab5571
#
_entry.id   597bcccea894217ba9bc7081d4ab5571
#
_cell.length_a   1.000
_cell.length_b   1.000
_cell.length_c   1.000
_cell.angle_alpha   90.00
_cell.angle_beta   90.00
_cell.angle_gamma   90.00
#
_symmetry.space_group_name_H-M   'P 1'
#
loop_
_entity.id
_entity.type
_entity.pdbx_description
1 polymer ?
#
loop_
_entity_poly.entity_id
_entity_poly.type
_entity_poly.pdbx_seq_one_letter_code
_entity_poly.pdbx_strand_id
1 'polypeptide(L)'
;MQAFIERIGIPAFIQVIIELWNLVFMIIMILSIIVSMSKTDYDSESQKLYLPFSKEIIIFFFIIFMYNYFDVMCMIMIGERSRYGFFVRQAAEFGYFAVGSAQMIFFLRLVKKNIADKIGSVKLRIVTSCVEHLQIVCLFFLCLTPLTGALYYFDQLNNYHRGPFYILWYFVMLISFVYIFMVFILFRKNVDPFFGKITLASSIAPLLAFLFSFLFTDISFNNMSVSITALIIFLLYEQNKTAISVNNAHELEKSKQELQENKIKLLVAQIQPHFIYNSIMALQSKCTDDPELYEGISSFGKYLRANLTAMSENTLIPFKDELKHIKAYLQLEKLNFGDKLRVEYDIEIDDFMVPAFCVEPLVENAVRYGISTYTDGGLVKISVFDEPDYIMIEVWDDGSGGNKLTDVQKDRKSIGIENVRLRLKAMDKGELSITQDEKGTSAVIKLKPLEAV
;
A
#
# COMPACT_ATOMS: atom_id res chain seq x y z
N MET A 1 33.61 -20.42 35.80
CA MET A 1 32.41 -19.55 36.00
C MET A 1 32.52 -18.82 37.33
N GLN A 2 32.54 -19.50 38.47
CA GLN A 2 32.51 -18.86 39.80
C GLN A 2 33.70 -17.89 40.01
N ALA A 3 34.93 -18.29 39.74
CA ALA A 3 36.12 -17.46 39.84
C ALA A 3 36.04 -16.20 38.88
N PHE A 4 35.36 -16.34 37.77
CA PHE A 4 35.17 -15.21 36.86
C PHE A 4 34.15 -14.21 37.46
N ILE A 5 33.03 -14.69 38.01
CA ILE A 5 32.01 -13.84 38.65
C ILE A 5 32.59 -13.15 39.89
N GLU A 6 33.40 -13.85 40.71
CA GLU A 6 34.11 -13.25 41.83
C GLU A 6 35.08 -12.15 41.44
N ARG A 7 35.71 -12.27 40.25
CA ARG A 7 36.64 -11.30 39.73
C ARG A 7 35.97 -10.01 39.24
N ILE A 8 34.89 -10.11 38.46
CA ILE A 8 34.23 -8.96 37.83
C ILE A 8 33.05 -8.40 38.63
N GLY A 9 32.50 -9.20 39.57
CA GLY A 9 31.29 -8.88 40.32
C GLY A 9 30.00 -9.25 39.60
N ILE A 10 28.94 -9.47 40.36
CA ILE A 10 27.62 -9.89 39.84
C ILE A 10 27.02 -8.86 38.86
N PRO A 11 27.03 -7.53 39.15
CA PRO A 11 26.44 -6.57 38.25
C PRO A 11 27.12 -6.55 36.84
N ALA A 12 28.47 -6.56 36.82
CA ALA A 12 29.20 -6.59 35.58
C ALA A 12 29.00 -7.91 34.82
N PHE A 13 28.87 -9.06 35.53
CA PHE A 13 28.57 -10.32 34.89
C PHE A 13 27.20 -10.33 34.21
N ILE A 14 26.16 -9.81 34.87
CA ILE A 14 24.81 -9.66 34.27
C ILE A 14 24.87 -8.78 33.03
N GLN A 15 25.60 -7.67 33.11
CA GLN A 15 25.76 -6.75 31.98
C GLN A 15 26.47 -7.42 30.79
N VAL A 16 27.54 -8.19 31.03
CA VAL A 16 28.23 -8.97 29.98
C VAL A 16 27.26 -9.91 29.27
N ILE A 17 26.37 -10.61 30.01
CA ILE A 17 25.37 -11.49 29.42
C ILE A 17 24.40 -10.70 28.53
N ILE A 18 23.88 -9.58 29.04
CA ILE A 18 22.96 -8.73 28.27
C ILE A 18 23.61 -8.25 26.96
N GLU A 19 24.86 -7.81 27.04
CA GLU A 19 25.56 -7.29 25.86
C GLU A 19 25.96 -8.39 24.87
N LEU A 20 26.29 -9.58 25.32
CA LEU A 20 26.49 -10.74 24.44
C LEU A 20 25.20 -11.06 23.66
N TRP A 21 24.02 -11.00 24.31
CA TRP A 21 22.74 -11.13 23.61
C TRP A 21 22.52 -9.98 22.60
N ASN A 22 22.88 -8.74 22.96
CA ASN A 22 22.81 -7.62 22.04
C ASN A 22 23.65 -7.84 20.79
N LEU A 23 24.88 -8.38 20.92
CA LEU A 23 25.73 -8.72 19.78
C LEU A 23 25.06 -9.78 18.87
N VAL A 24 24.45 -10.82 19.44
CA VAL A 24 23.72 -11.81 18.66
C VAL A 24 22.54 -11.18 17.91
N PHE A 25 21.75 -10.35 18.59
CA PHE A 25 20.65 -9.63 17.95
C PHE A 25 21.11 -8.71 16.82
N MET A 26 22.24 -8.00 17.00
CA MET A 26 22.80 -7.16 15.92
C MET A 26 23.18 -7.98 14.69
N ILE A 27 23.79 -9.14 14.88
CA ILE A 27 24.11 -10.05 13.76
C ILE A 27 22.84 -10.49 13.05
N ILE A 28 21.82 -10.89 13.79
CA ILE A 28 20.52 -11.31 13.22
C ILE A 28 19.89 -10.17 12.41
N MET A 29 19.85 -8.95 12.96
CA MET A 29 19.28 -7.77 12.30
C MET A 29 20.05 -7.44 11.01
N ILE A 30 21.40 -7.43 11.04
CA ILE A 30 22.24 -7.19 9.85
C ILE A 30 21.96 -8.25 8.79
N LEU A 31 21.95 -9.53 9.16
CA LEU A 31 21.71 -10.64 8.23
C LEU A 31 20.29 -10.56 7.65
N SER A 32 19.28 -10.22 8.45
CA SER A 32 17.90 -10.01 7.97
C SER A 32 17.82 -8.96 6.88
N ILE A 33 18.51 -7.82 7.07
CA ILE A 33 18.54 -6.75 6.06
C ILE A 33 19.29 -7.20 4.80
N ILE A 34 20.43 -7.85 4.93
CA ILE A 34 21.21 -8.36 3.80
C ILE A 34 20.40 -9.38 2.98
N VAL A 35 19.78 -10.35 3.63
CA VAL A 35 18.90 -11.34 2.98
C VAL A 35 17.71 -10.67 2.30
N SER A 36 17.13 -9.67 2.96
CA SER A 36 16.07 -8.88 2.35
C SER A 36 16.51 -8.16 1.08
N MET A 37 17.69 -7.57 1.08
CA MET A 37 18.25 -6.89 -0.09
C MET A 37 18.57 -7.86 -1.24
N SER A 38 18.98 -9.10 -0.94
CA SER A 38 19.30 -10.11 -1.97
C SER A 38 18.07 -10.70 -2.65
N LYS A 39 16.89 -10.68 -2.00
CA LYS A 39 15.64 -11.23 -2.53
C LYS A 39 14.84 -10.23 -3.36
N THR A 40 15.18 -8.96 -3.34
CA THR A 40 14.47 -7.94 -4.09
C THR A 40 15.04 -7.85 -5.50
N ASP A 41 14.20 -8.07 -6.52
CA ASP A 41 14.57 -7.88 -7.92
C ASP A 41 14.96 -6.42 -8.18
N TYR A 42 16.08 -6.23 -8.88
CA TYR A 42 16.76 -4.93 -9.06
C TYR A 42 16.02 -3.91 -9.94
N ASP A 43 14.88 -4.25 -10.53
CA ASP A 43 14.28 -3.49 -11.64
C ASP A 43 13.18 -2.47 -11.29
N SER A 44 12.76 -2.33 -10.02
CA SER A 44 11.72 -1.36 -9.70
C SER A 44 12.28 -0.01 -9.19
N GLU A 45 11.69 1.08 -9.66
CA GLU A 45 12.07 2.47 -9.32
C GLU A 45 11.95 2.78 -7.81
N SER A 46 11.02 2.12 -7.12
CA SER A 46 10.86 2.13 -5.67
C SER A 46 12.03 1.51 -4.92
N GLN A 47 12.75 0.55 -5.52
CA GLN A 47 13.94 -0.07 -4.93
C GLN A 47 15.17 0.84 -4.97
N LYS A 48 15.30 1.70 -5.97
CA LYS A 48 16.39 2.69 -6.04
C LYS A 48 16.36 3.66 -4.86
N LEU A 49 15.17 3.94 -4.31
CA LEU A 49 15.00 4.79 -3.13
C LEU A 49 15.36 4.08 -1.82
N TYR A 50 15.27 2.75 -1.79
CA TYR A 50 15.47 1.90 -0.59
C TYR A 50 16.90 1.43 -0.39
N LEU A 51 17.63 1.13 -1.46
CA LEU A 51 19.00 0.62 -1.38
C LEU A 51 19.95 1.50 -0.58
N PRO A 52 20.01 2.85 -0.79
CA PRO A 52 20.94 3.70 -0.03
C PRO A 52 20.64 3.70 1.47
N PHE A 53 19.36 3.68 1.86
CA PHE A 53 18.99 3.66 3.29
C PHE A 53 19.33 2.33 3.96
N SER A 54 19.14 1.20 3.27
CA SER A 54 19.48 -0.12 3.80
C SER A 54 20.98 -0.26 4.08
N LYS A 55 21.83 0.24 3.17
CA LYS A 55 23.27 0.26 3.36
C LYS A 55 23.70 1.12 4.56
N GLU A 56 23.10 2.30 4.70
CA GLU A 56 23.37 3.21 5.82
C GLU A 56 22.95 2.59 7.16
N ILE A 57 21.83 1.88 7.23
CA ILE A 57 21.37 1.15 8.41
C ILE A 57 22.33 -0.01 8.75
N ILE A 58 22.77 -0.77 7.77
CA ILE A 58 23.75 -1.86 7.98
C ILE A 58 25.06 -1.30 8.55
N ILE A 59 25.59 -0.22 7.97
CA ILE A 59 26.80 0.44 8.48
C ILE A 59 26.56 0.91 9.92
N PHE A 60 25.42 1.52 10.22
CA PHE A 60 25.07 1.98 11.55
C PHE A 60 25.01 0.82 12.55
N PHE A 61 24.37 -0.29 12.20
CA PHE A 61 24.31 -1.49 13.04
C PHE A 61 25.67 -2.14 13.24
N PHE A 62 26.51 -2.13 12.22
CA PHE A 62 27.87 -2.62 12.37
C PHE A 62 28.70 -1.76 13.34
N ILE A 63 28.54 -0.44 13.29
CA ILE A 63 29.18 0.47 14.25
C ILE A 63 28.68 0.17 15.68
N ILE A 64 27.37 -0.02 15.88
CA ILE A 64 26.79 -0.38 17.19
C ILE A 64 27.28 -1.74 17.66
N PHE A 65 27.39 -2.73 16.75
CA PHE A 65 27.97 -4.03 17.07
C PHE A 65 29.39 -3.90 17.59
N MET A 66 30.23 -3.13 16.91
CA MET A 66 31.61 -2.87 17.34
C MET A 66 31.67 -2.13 18.67
N TYR A 67 30.75 -1.19 18.91
CA TYR A 67 30.63 -0.47 20.18
C TYR A 67 30.37 -1.41 21.36
N ASN A 68 29.35 -2.27 21.24
CA ASN A 68 29.00 -3.27 22.24
C ASN A 68 30.11 -4.34 22.39
N TYR A 69 30.77 -4.73 21.29
CA TYR A 69 31.88 -5.69 21.32
C TYR A 69 33.05 -5.17 22.19
N PHE A 70 33.45 -3.92 21.98
CA PHE A 70 34.54 -3.34 22.77
C PHE A 70 34.14 -3.18 24.26
N ASP A 71 32.89 -2.85 24.56
CA ASP A 71 32.42 -2.77 25.95
C ASP A 71 32.46 -4.15 26.65
N VAL A 72 31.96 -5.18 25.98
CA VAL A 72 32.07 -6.57 26.49
C VAL A 72 33.53 -6.95 26.76
N MET A 73 34.42 -6.62 25.85
CA MET A 73 35.85 -6.89 26.04
C MET A 73 36.46 -6.11 27.23
N CYS A 74 36.07 -4.85 27.43
CA CYS A 74 36.44 -4.07 28.61
C CYS A 74 36.01 -4.76 29.91
N MET A 75 34.75 -5.23 29.96
CA MET A 75 34.18 -5.88 31.14
C MET A 75 34.79 -7.24 31.43
N ILE A 76 35.03 -8.07 30.42
CA ILE A 76 35.65 -9.38 30.60
C ILE A 76 37.07 -9.26 31.17
N MET A 77 37.80 -8.20 30.84
CA MET A 77 39.16 -7.94 31.27
C MET A 77 39.29 -7.21 32.62
N ILE A 78 38.17 -6.91 33.29
CA ILE A 78 38.18 -6.33 34.65
C ILE A 78 38.97 -7.23 35.61
N GLY A 79 39.94 -6.68 36.32
CA GLY A 79 40.76 -7.39 37.32
C GLY A 79 41.75 -8.45 36.74
N GLU A 80 41.89 -8.54 35.41
CA GLU A 80 42.91 -9.41 34.79
C GLU A 80 44.29 -8.77 34.88
N ARG A 81 45.19 -9.43 35.60
CA ARG A 81 46.54 -8.89 35.94
C ARG A 81 47.65 -9.31 34.97
N SER A 82 47.32 -10.16 34.01
CA SER A 82 48.34 -10.57 33.01
C SER A 82 48.71 -9.38 32.10
N ARG A 83 49.96 -9.39 31.59
CA ARG A 83 50.40 -8.40 30.59
C ARG A 83 49.49 -8.36 29.37
N TYR A 84 48.99 -9.53 28.97
CA TYR A 84 48.03 -9.67 27.88
C TYR A 84 46.70 -9.03 28.23
N GLY A 85 46.14 -9.30 29.41
CA GLY A 85 44.87 -8.73 29.88
C GLY A 85 44.92 -7.19 29.96
N PHE A 86 46.06 -6.64 30.43
CA PHE A 86 46.28 -5.20 30.45
C PHE A 86 46.24 -4.59 29.05
N PHE A 87 46.95 -5.21 28.08
CA PHE A 87 46.98 -4.73 26.69
C PHE A 87 45.60 -4.80 26.03
N VAL A 88 44.92 -5.94 26.18
CA VAL A 88 43.58 -6.15 25.60
C VAL A 88 42.57 -5.16 26.17
N ARG A 89 42.59 -4.90 27.47
CA ARG A 89 41.69 -3.92 28.11
C ARG A 89 41.96 -2.51 27.62
N GLN A 90 43.22 -2.10 27.50
CA GLN A 90 43.60 -0.79 26.99
C GLN A 90 43.15 -0.60 25.52
N ALA A 91 43.34 -1.63 24.69
CA ALA A 91 42.85 -1.62 23.30
C ALA A 91 41.33 -1.61 23.19
N ALA A 92 40.64 -2.33 24.09
CA ALA A 92 39.19 -2.38 24.12
C ALA A 92 38.56 -1.02 24.55
N GLU A 93 39.11 -0.38 25.60
CA GLU A 93 38.68 0.96 26.02
C GLU A 93 38.93 2.01 24.92
N PHE A 94 40.09 1.94 24.27
CA PHE A 94 40.36 2.82 23.11
C PHE A 94 39.32 2.61 22.01
N GLY A 95 39.03 1.34 21.66
CA GLY A 95 38.03 0.98 20.66
C GLY A 95 36.64 1.47 21.03
N TYR A 96 36.21 1.31 22.28
CA TYR A 96 34.94 1.77 22.81
C TYR A 96 34.72 3.29 22.61
N PHE A 97 35.67 4.12 23.03
CA PHE A 97 35.62 5.57 22.84
C PHE A 97 35.71 5.97 21.35
N ALA A 98 36.56 5.29 20.55
CA ALA A 98 36.72 5.58 19.15
C ALA A 98 35.44 5.28 18.35
N VAL A 99 34.82 4.11 18.59
CA VAL A 99 33.61 3.70 17.90
C VAL A 99 32.41 4.55 18.35
N GLY A 100 32.34 4.95 19.63
CA GLY A 100 31.31 5.88 20.11
C GLY A 100 31.35 7.23 19.38
N SER A 101 32.57 7.80 19.22
CA SER A 101 32.75 9.03 18.43
C SER A 101 32.46 8.82 16.94
N ALA A 102 32.90 7.69 16.37
CA ALA A 102 32.60 7.35 14.96
C ALA A 102 31.08 7.19 14.69
N GLN A 103 30.34 6.59 15.62
CA GLN A 103 28.90 6.48 15.57
C GLN A 103 28.23 7.87 15.48
N MET A 104 28.68 8.80 16.32
CA MET A 104 28.16 10.16 16.35
C MET A 104 28.49 10.93 15.07
N ILE A 105 29.72 10.82 14.56
CA ILE A 105 30.15 11.43 13.29
C ILE A 105 29.29 10.88 12.14
N PHE A 106 29.10 9.58 12.09
CA PHE A 106 28.28 8.94 11.06
C PHE A 106 26.86 9.47 11.09
N PHE A 107 26.25 9.57 12.27
CA PHE A 107 24.88 10.04 12.42
C PHE A 107 24.74 11.55 12.09
N LEU A 108 25.68 12.40 12.48
CA LEU A 108 25.73 13.81 12.10
C LEU A 108 25.84 13.99 10.57
N ARG A 109 26.60 13.13 9.88
CA ARG A 109 26.66 13.12 8.40
C ARG A 109 25.33 12.74 7.78
N LEU A 110 24.59 11.76 8.35
CA LEU A 110 23.24 11.43 7.91
C LEU A 110 22.28 12.59 8.08
N VAL A 111 22.32 13.28 9.22
CA VAL A 111 21.51 14.47 9.48
C VAL A 111 21.85 15.59 8.50
N LYS A 112 23.15 15.83 8.25
CA LYS A 112 23.59 16.81 7.27
C LYS A 112 23.04 16.51 5.87
N LYS A 113 23.20 15.28 5.38
CA LYS A 113 22.73 14.84 4.07
C LYS A 113 21.22 14.90 3.93
N ASN A 114 20.48 14.40 4.93
CA ASN A 114 19.03 14.22 4.81
C ASN A 114 18.19 15.41 5.28
N ILE A 115 18.78 16.34 6.03
CA ILE A 115 18.08 17.52 6.53
C ILE A 115 18.73 18.80 5.96
N ALA A 116 20.01 19.07 6.29
CA ALA A 116 20.64 20.33 5.94
C ALA A 116 20.76 20.54 4.43
N ASP A 117 21.17 19.50 3.70
CA ASP A 117 21.37 19.56 2.25
C ASP A 117 20.02 19.61 1.50
N LYS A 118 19.01 18.87 1.96
CA LYS A 118 17.65 18.90 1.37
C LYS A 118 16.95 20.25 1.55
N ILE A 119 17.16 20.89 2.70
CA ILE A 119 16.58 22.23 2.99
C ILE A 119 17.38 23.34 2.27
N GLY A 120 18.62 23.05 1.87
CA GLY A 120 19.52 24.05 1.26
C GLY A 120 20.03 25.11 2.25
N SER A 121 19.97 24.87 3.58
CA SER A 121 20.36 25.82 4.59
C SER A 121 21.87 25.80 4.83
N VAL A 122 22.57 26.83 4.37
CA VAL A 122 24.02 27.00 4.59
C VAL A 122 24.34 27.10 6.09
N LYS A 123 23.51 27.81 6.87
CA LYS A 123 23.72 27.94 8.32
C LYS A 123 23.63 26.59 9.02
N LEU A 124 22.61 25.79 8.72
CA LEU A 124 22.44 24.48 9.33
C LEU A 124 23.60 23.54 8.96
N ARG A 125 24.07 23.58 7.70
CA ARG A 125 25.23 22.80 7.23
C ARG A 125 26.50 23.17 8.00
N ILE A 126 26.76 24.48 8.20
CA ILE A 126 27.91 24.96 8.96
C ILE A 126 27.86 24.47 10.40
N VAL A 127 26.71 24.67 11.09
CA VAL A 127 26.55 24.26 12.50
C VAL A 127 26.73 22.73 12.64
N THR A 128 26.10 21.95 11.76
CA THR A 128 26.29 20.48 11.77
C THR A 128 27.76 20.09 11.58
N SER A 129 28.48 20.79 10.68
CA SER A 129 29.89 20.56 10.47
C SER A 129 30.73 20.95 11.69
N CYS A 130 30.39 22.02 12.39
CA CYS A 130 31.07 22.40 13.63
C CYS A 130 30.93 21.33 14.73
N VAL A 131 29.71 20.77 14.90
CA VAL A 131 29.48 19.67 15.85
C VAL A 131 30.23 18.40 15.41
N GLU A 132 30.30 18.09 14.13
CA GLU A 132 31.09 16.99 13.59
C GLU A 132 32.60 17.17 13.88
N HIS A 133 33.14 18.37 13.66
CA HIS A 133 34.55 18.66 13.95
C HIS A 133 34.87 18.56 15.43
N LEU A 134 33.92 18.90 16.31
CA LEU A 134 34.09 18.74 17.74
C LEU A 134 34.31 17.27 18.13
N GLN A 135 33.59 16.33 17.48
CA GLN A 135 33.80 14.89 17.65
C GLN A 135 35.18 14.44 17.12
N ILE A 136 35.65 15.01 16.01
CA ILE A 136 36.98 14.73 15.46
C ILE A 136 38.08 15.20 16.42
N VAL A 137 37.91 16.33 17.05
CA VAL A 137 38.83 16.82 18.11
C VAL A 137 38.86 15.87 19.29
N CYS A 138 37.71 15.30 19.70
CA CYS A 138 37.67 14.28 20.75
C CYS A 138 38.45 13.03 20.35
N LEU A 139 38.39 12.58 19.10
CA LEU A 139 39.18 11.46 18.58
C LEU A 139 40.69 11.77 18.62
N PHE A 140 41.11 12.99 18.36
CA PHE A 140 42.51 13.41 18.49
C PHE A 140 42.98 13.29 19.94
N PHE A 141 42.21 13.80 20.92
CA PHE A 141 42.53 13.61 22.32
C PHE A 141 42.56 12.15 22.77
N LEU A 142 41.68 11.32 22.19
CA LEU A 142 41.69 9.87 22.44
C LEU A 142 43.00 9.22 21.97
N CYS A 143 43.52 9.60 20.79
CA CYS A 143 44.81 9.09 20.31
C CYS A 143 45.99 9.45 21.24
N LEU A 144 45.89 10.57 21.95
CA LEU A 144 46.90 10.97 22.94
C LEU A 144 46.70 10.32 24.30
N THR A 145 45.56 9.76 24.59
CA THR A 145 45.19 9.20 25.91
C THR A 145 46.13 8.09 26.39
N PRO A 146 46.59 7.11 25.54
CA PRO A 146 47.52 6.07 26.00
C PRO A 146 48.83 6.61 26.56
N LEU A 147 49.25 7.81 26.11
CA LEU A 147 50.50 8.45 26.53
C LEU A 147 50.27 9.43 27.69
N THR A 148 49.13 10.07 27.75
CA THR A 148 48.88 11.21 28.65
C THR A 148 47.92 10.90 29.79
N GLY A 149 47.16 9.81 29.68
CA GLY A 149 46.02 9.57 30.59
C GLY A 149 44.88 10.60 30.49
N ALA A 150 44.80 11.31 29.36
CA ALA A 150 43.89 12.45 29.19
C ALA A 150 42.41 12.13 29.42
N LEU A 151 41.89 11.09 28.81
CA LEU A 151 40.50 10.66 28.96
C LEU A 151 40.36 9.58 30.05
N TYR A 152 41.29 8.63 30.09
CA TYR A 152 41.31 7.56 31.07
C TYR A 152 42.73 7.03 31.22
N TYR A 153 43.00 6.31 32.33
CA TYR A 153 44.23 5.58 32.58
C TYR A 153 43.96 4.33 33.39
N PHE A 154 44.90 3.41 33.40
CA PHE A 154 44.86 2.18 34.22
C PHE A 154 45.96 2.20 35.26
N ASP A 155 45.63 1.77 36.49
CA ASP A 155 46.61 1.56 37.53
C ASP A 155 47.37 0.23 37.33
N GLN A 156 48.33 -0.04 38.24
CA GLN A 156 49.12 -1.26 38.21
C GLN A 156 48.28 -2.56 38.42
N LEU A 157 47.09 -2.43 38.97
CA LEU A 157 46.15 -3.52 39.18
C LEU A 157 45.13 -3.69 38.04
N ASN A 158 45.35 -2.95 36.94
CA ASN A 158 44.42 -2.89 35.79
C ASN A 158 43.03 -2.36 36.14
N ASN A 159 42.92 -1.47 37.13
CA ASN A 159 41.70 -0.75 37.39
C ASN A 159 41.60 0.50 36.53
N TYR A 160 40.43 0.75 36.01
CA TYR A 160 40.09 1.92 35.19
C TYR A 160 39.92 3.17 36.06
N HIS A 161 40.52 4.25 35.65
CA HIS A 161 40.36 5.56 36.24
C HIS A 161 40.03 6.61 35.15
N ARG A 162 39.09 7.52 35.48
CA ARG A 162 38.73 8.64 34.61
C ARG A 162 39.84 9.66 34.61
N GLY A 163 40.29 10.08 33.40
CA GLY A 163 41.25 11.16 33.25
C GLY A 163 40.63 12.55 33.37
N PRO A 164 41.47 13.61 33.39
CA PRO A 164 41.02 15.00 33.64
C PRO A 164 40.08 15.51 32.53
N PHE A 165 40.20 15.04 31.30
CA PHE A 165 39.36 15.44 30.17
C PHE A 165 38.19 14.50 29.89
N TYR A 166 37.94 13.49 30.73
CA TYR A 166 36.80 12.58 30.60
C TYR A 166 35.48 13.30 30.53
N ILE A 167 35.26 14.30 31.43
CA ILE A 167 34.04 15.10 31.49
C ILE A 167 33.84 15.87 30.18
N LEU A 168 34.90 16.39 29.55
CA LEU A 168 34.82 17.15 28.32
C LEU A 168 34.30 16.23 27.16
N TRP A 169 34.83 15.02 27.06
CA TRP A 169 34.36 14.04 26.05
C TRP A 169 32.85 13.74 26.23
N TYR A 170 32.45 13.57 27.50
CA TYR A 170 31.06 13.29 27.84
C TYR A 170 30.12 14.48 27.48
N PHE A 171 30.54 15.72 27.70
CA PHE A 171 29.78 16.91 27.29
C PHE A 171 29.67 17.05 25.77
N VAL A 172 30.69 16.69 25.01
CA VAL A 172 30.65 16.74 23.56
C VAL A 172 29.64 15.73 22.99
N MET A 173 29.53 14.56 23.59
CA MET A 173 28.50 13.58 23.24
C MET A 173 27.09 14.13 23.54
N LEU A 174 26.89 14.69 24.73
CA LEU A 174 25.61 15.29 25.13
C LEU A 174 25.20 16.43 24.18
N ILE A 175 26.11 17.33 23.86
CA ILE A 175 25.86 18.44 22.92
C ILE A 175 25.42 17.90 21.58
N SER A 176 26.04 16.81 21.09
CA SER A 176 25.70 16.20 19.82
C SER A 176 24.29 15.59 19.81
N PHE A 177 23.89 14.87 20.87
CA PHE A 177 22.53 14.34 20.99
C PHE A 177 21.48 15.45 21.10
N VAL A 178 21.73 16.46 21.93
CA VAL A 178 20.85 17.63 22.06
C VAL A 178 20.71 18.37 20.73
N TYR A 179 21.81 18.55 20.01
CA TYR A 179 21.83 19.19 18.70
C TYR A 179 20.96 18.41 17.69
N ILE A 180 21.15 17.09 17.58
CA ILE A 180 20.37 16.24 16.68
C ILE A 180 18.87 16.32 17.00
N PHE A 181 18.52 16.26 18.29
CA PHE A 181 17.14 16.38 18.76
C PHE A 181 16.52 17.73 18.40
N MET A 182 17.26 18.83 18.63
CA MET A 182 16.81 20.19 18.28
C MET A 182 16.63 20.37 16.78
N VAL A 183 17.55 19.86 15.96
CA VAL A 183 17.42 19.88 14.50
C VAL A 183 16.16 19.12 14.05
N PHE A 184 15.90 17.96 14.64
CA PHE A 184 14.67 17.22 14.34
C PHE A 184 13.42 18.04 14.68
N ILE A 185 13.32 18.63 15.89
CA ILE A 185 12.13 19.41 16.29
C ILE A 185 11.91 20.60 15.37
N LEU A 186 12.96 21.36 15.06
CA LEU A 186 12.87 22.57 14.25
C LEU A 186 12.49 22.29 12.79
N PHE A 187 12.95 21.18 12.24
CA PHE A 187 12.80 20.87 10.81
C PHE A 187 11.93 19.65 10.53
N ARG A 188 11.17 19.13 11.49
CA ARG A 188 10.34 17.92 11.38
C ARG A 188 9.39 17.88 10.17
N LYS A 189 8.92 19.05 9.72
CA LYS A 189 8.01 19.15 8.56
C LYS A 189 8.71 18.98 7.20
N ASN A 190 10.03 19.16 7.18
CA ASN A 190 10.85 19.11 5.96
C ASN A 190 11.65 17.80 5.84
N VAL A 191 11.49 16.91 6.80
CA VAL A 191 12.21 15.64 6.89
C VAL A 191 11.32 14.51 6.44
N ASP A 192 11.90 13.56 5.71
CA ASP A 192 11.22 12.31 5.40
C ASP A 192 10.68 11.66 6.69
N PRO A 193 9.40 11.22 6.74
CA PRO A 193 8.80 10.69 7.96
C PRO A 193 9.54 9.48 8.55
N PHE A 194 10.10 8.62 7.70
CA PHE A 194 10.85 7.46 8.14
C PHE A 194 12.18 7.88 8.78
N PHE A 195 12.95 8.74 8.08
CA PHE A 195 14.19 9.28 8.62
C PHE A 195 13.96 10.11 9.88
N GLY A 196 12.85 10.84 9.96
CA GLY A 196 12.45 11.57 11.16
C GLY A 196 12.27 10.68 12.38
N LYS A 197 11.59 9.53 12.22
CA LYS A 197 11.43 8.54 13.30
C LYS A 197 12.77 7.95 13.76
N ILE A 198 13.66 7.64 12.82
CA ILE A 198 15.03 7.18 13.13
C ILE A 198 15.80 8.24 13.93
N THR A 199 15.76 9.49 13.48
CA THR A 199 16.44 10.61 14.15
C THR A 199 15.92 10.82 15.57
N LEU A 200 14.61 10.74 15.75
CA LEU A 200 13.97 10.83 17.06
C LEU A 200 14.41 9.70 17.99
N ALA A 201 14.34 8.46 17.55
CA ALA A 201 14.76 7.30 18.33
C ALA A 201 16.25 7.37 18.71
N SER A 202 17.10 7.77 17.76
CA SER A 202 18.55 7.89 17.96
C SER A 202 18.97 9.05 18.88
N SER A 203 18.08 10.00 19.17
CA SER A 203 18.37 11.12 20.07
C SER A 203 17.74 10.97 21.44
N ILE A 204 16.47 10.55 21.53
CA ILE A 204 15.75 10.49 22.83
C ILE A 204 16.31 9.37 23.73
N ALA A 205 16.47 8.17 23.23
CA ALA A 205 16.90 7.04 24.07
C ALA A 205 18.30 7.28 24.70
N PRO A 206 19.33 7.75 23.96
CA PRO A 206 20.60 8.11 24.56
C PRO A 206 20.53 9.31 25.53
N LEU A 207 19.68 10.32 25.25
CA LEU A 207 19.51 11.45 26.19
C LEU A 207 18.92 11.00 27.52
N LEU A 208 17.92 10.11 27.51
CA LEU A 208 17.35 9.52 28.70
C LEU A 208 18.39 8.66 29.44
N ALA A 209 19.13 7.84 28.71
CA ALA A 209 20.19 7.02 29.29
C ALA A 209 21.28 7.87 29.96
N PHE A 210 21.62 9.01 29.35
CA PHE A 210 22.56 9.95 29.93
C PHE A 210 22.08 10.49 31.29
N LEU A 211 20.80 10.85 31.39
CA LEU A 211 20.19 11.30 32.68
C LEU A 211 20.22 10.17 33.72
N PHE A 212 19.87 8.96 33.35
CA PHE A 212 19.90 7.80 34.28
C PHE A 212 21.33 7.44 34.70
N SER A 213 22.31 7.51 33.80
CA SER A 213 23.73 7.25 34.11
C SER A 213 24.30 8.26 35.14
N PHE A 214 23.72 9.43 35.21
CA PHE A 214 24.08 10.42 36.24
C PHE A 214 23.52 10.06 37.64
N LEU A 215 22.33 9.46 37.66
CA LEU A 215 21.65 9.02 38.89
C LEU A 215 22.16 7.69 39.44
N PHE A 216 22.55 6.77 38.53
CA PHE A 216 22.93 5.40 38.83
C PHE A 216 24.28 5.07 38.17
N THR A 217 25.34 5.03 38.98
CA THR A 217 26.73 4.90 38.47
C THR A 217 27.13 3.47 38.13
N ASP A 218 26.40 2.46 38.65
CA ASP A 218 26.79 1.06 38.60
C ASP A 218 26.26 0.32 37.36
N ILE A 219 25.43 0.97 36.54
CA ILE A 219 24.81 0.37 35.36
C ILE A 219 25.11 1.20 34.12
N SER A 220 25.52 0.53 33.06
CA SER A 220 25.79 1.15 31.74
C SER A 220 24.50 1.41 30.93
N PHE A 221 23.71 2.41 31.34
CA PHE A 221 22.47 2.78 30.63
C PHE A 221 22.73 3.19 29.19
N ASN A 222 23.90 3.75 28.88
CA ASN A 222 24.23 4.17 27.52
C ASN A 222 24.23 3.00 26.53
N ASN A 223 24.84 1.86 26.86
CA ASN A 223 24.89 0.70 25.99
C ASN A 223 23.53 0.07 25.79
N MET A 224 22.71 0.00 26.86
CA MET A 224 21.32 -0.44 26.76
C MET A 224 20.50 0.48 25.82
N SER A 225 20.68 1.80 25.92
CA SER A 225 19.97 2.77 25.09
C SER A 225 20.33 2.64 23.60
N VAL A 226 21.61 2.42 23.30
CA VAL A 226 22.10 2.25 21.94
C VAL A 226 21.50 0.96 21.33
N SER A 227 21.46 -0.14 22.10
CA SER A 227 20.87 -1.40 21.69
C SER A 227 19.36 -1.31 21.48
N ILE A 228 18.64 -0.64 22.38
CA ILE A 228 17.22 -0.34 22.24
C ILE A 228 16.96 0.53 21.01
N THR A 229 17.80 1.54 20.79
CA THR A 229 17.72 2.40 19.59
C THR A 229 17.86 1.58 18.31
N ALA A 230 18.83 0.67 18.26
CA ALA A 230 19.02 -0.21 17.10
C ALA A 230 17.80 -1.10 16.87
N LEU A 231 17.22 -1.67 17.92
CA LEU A 231 15.99 -2.46 17.82
C LEU A 231 14.81 -1.64 17.28
N ILE A 232 14.62 -0.43 17.79
CA ILE A 232 13.57 0.49 17.31
C ILE A 232 13.80 0.81 15.81
N ILE A 233 15.02 1.12 15.41
CA ILE A 233 15.36 1.40 14.01
C ILE A 233 15.09 0.18 13.13
N PHE A 234 15.42 -1.01 13.57
CA PHE A 234 15.13 -2.26 12.86
C PHE A 234 13.63 -2.48 12.68
N LEU A 235 12.85 -2.31 13.75
CA LEU A 235 11.39 -2.44 13.67
C LEU A 235 10.76 -1.41 12.73
N LEU A 236 11.22 -0.16 12.79
CA LEU A 236 10.78 0.89 11.87
C LEU A 236 11.16 0.56 10.41
N TYR A 237 12.33 0.00 10.20
CA TYR A 237 12.78 -0.44 8.88
C TYR A 237 11.89 -1.55 8.31
N GLU A 238 11.62 -2.60 9.09
CA GLU A 238 10.76 -3.70 8.67
C GLU A 238 9.30 -3.23 8.44
N GLN A 239 8.79 -2.36 9.31
CA GLN A 239 7.46 -1.78 9.12
C GLN A 239 7.37 -0.97 7.83
N ASN A 240 8.35 -0.13 7.56
CA ASN A 240 8.38 0.71 6.37
C ASN A 240 8.51 -0.14 5.09
N LYS A 241 9.36 -1.16 5.10
CA LYS A 241 9.51 -2.13 4.02
C LYS A 241 8.20 -2.86 3.72
N THR A 242 7.49 -3.32 4.75
CA THR A 242 6.18 -3.98 4.61
C THR A 242 5.16 -3.02 4.00
N ALA A 243 5.10 -1.78 4.47
CA ALA A 243 4.18 -0.77 3.94
C ALA A 243 4.40 -0.51 2.44
N ILE A 244 5.66 -0.41 2.00
CA ILE A 244 6.00 -0.22 0.57
C ILE A 244 5.64 -1.47 -0.24
N SER A 245 5.93 -2.67 0.28
CA SER A 245 5.58 -3.92 -0.41
C SER A 245 4.07 -4.03 -0.64
N VAL A 246 3.26 -3.66 0.35
CA VAL A 246 1.80 -3.65 0.23
C VAL A 246 1.33 -2.62 -0.78
N ASN A 247 1.87 -1.40 -0.76
CA ASN A 247 1.51 -0.37 -1.73
C ASN A 247 1.86 -0.77 -3.16
N ASN A 248 3.06 -1.33 -3.37
CA ASN A 248 3.49 -1.80 -4.69
C ASN A 248 2.59 -2.94 -5.20
N ALA A 249 2.18 -3.87 -4.33
CA ALA A 249 1.26 -4.94 -4.69
C ALA A 249 -0.11 -4.38 -5.11
N HIS A 250 -0.61 -3.37 -4.41
CA HIS A 250 -1.87 -2.71 -4.74
C HIS A 250 -1.80 -1.95 -6.08
N GLU A 251 -0.71 -1.21 -6.33
CA GLU A 251 -0.50 -0.52 -7.62
C GLU A 251 -0.39 -1.51 -8.79
N LEU A 252 0.30 -2.63 -8.58
CA LEU A 252 0.41 -3.68 -9.59
C LEU A 252 -0.95 -4.31 -9.91
N GLU A 253 -1.78 -4.56 -8.91
CA GLU A 253 -3.12 -5.09 -9.09
C GLU A 253 -4.01 -4.11 -9.87
N LYS A 254 -3.98 -2.82 -9.52
CA LYS A 254 -4.69 -1.77 -10.25
C LYS A 254 -4.24 -1.69 -11.72
N SER A 255 -2.94 -1.70 -11.96
CA SER A 255 -2.40 -1.69 -13.33
C SER A 255 -2.81 -2.91 -14.15
N LYS A 256 -2.90 -4.10 -13.53
CA LYS A 256 -3.41 -5.30 -14.19
C LYS A 256 -4.89 -5.18 -14.56
N GLN A 257 -5.71 -4.61 -13.69
CA GLN A 257 -7.12 -4.35 -13.97
C GLN A 257 -7.30 -3.38 -15.15
N GLU A 258 -6.58 -2.26 -15.13
CA GLU A 258 -6.59 -1.28 -16.22
C GLU A 258 -6.14 -1.92 -17.56
N LEU A 259 -5.11 -2.76 -17.53
CA LEU A 259 -4.64 -3.49 -18.70
C LEU A 259 -5.70 -4.46 -19.25
N GLN A 260 -6.41 -5.17 -18.38
CA GLN A 260 -7.51 -6.06 -18.78
C GLN A 260 -8.67 -5.31 -19.41
N GLU A 261 -9.07 -4.18 -18.80
CA GLU A 261 -10.12 -3.32 -19.37
C GLU A 261 -9.73 -2.77 -20.74
N ASN A 262 -8.49 -2.29 -20.89
CA ASN A 262 -7.99 -1.79 -22.16
C ASN A 262 -7.91 -2.91 -23.23
N LYS A 263 -7.54 -4.13 -22.83
CA LYS A 263 -7.53 -5.29 -23.73
C LYS A 263 -8.94 -5.63 -24.22
N ILE A 264 -9.94 -5.56 -23.34
CA ILE A 264 -11.35 -5.79 -23.73
C ILE A 264 -11.81 -4.69 -24.70
N LYS A 265 -11.50 -3.41 -24.42
CA LYS A 265 -11.82 -2.30 -25.33
C LYS A 265 -11.19 -2.48 -26.70
N LEU A 266 -9.92 -2.93 -26.77
CA LEU A 266 -9.24 -3.20 -28.03
C LEU A 266 -9.89 -4.38 -28.80
N LEU A 267 -10.27 -5.46 -28.12
CA LEU A 267 -10.94 -6.58 -28.75
C LEU A 267 -12.32 -6.18 -29.32
N VAL A 268 -13.07 -5.36 -28.59
CA VAL A 268 -14.35 -4.81 -29.09
C VAL A 268 -14.13 -3.90 -30.29
N ALA A 269 -13.10 -3.06 -30.27
CA ALA A 269 -12.77 -2.15 -31.40
C ALA A 269 -12.35 -2.93 -32.67
N GLN A 270 -11.79 -4.14 -32.55
CA GLN A 270 -11.43 -4.99 -33.69
C GLN A 270 -12.63 -5.57 -34.43
N ILE A 271 -13.84 -5.57 -33.82
CA ILE A 271 -15.06 -6.09 -34.45
C ILE A 271 -15.54 -5.22 -35.64
N GLN A 272 -14.85 -4.17 -36.02
CA GLN A 272 -15.23 -3.27 -37.12
C GLN A 272 -16.75 -3.01 -37.21
N PRO A 273 -17.34 -2.24 -36.28
CA PRO A 273 -18.80 -2.03 -36.24
C PRO A 273 -19.39 -1.56 -37.56
N HIS A 274 -18.63 -0.74 -38.27
CA HIS A 274 -19.02 -0.21 -39.56
C HIS A 274 -19.13 -1.27 -40.66
N PHE A 275 -18.23 -2.28 -40.67
CA PHE A 275 -18.30 -3.38 -41.63
C PHE A 275 -19.55 -4.24 -41.43
N ILE A 276 -19.86 -4.57 -40.16
CA ILE A 276 -21.06 -5.38 -39.85
C ILE A 276 -22.34 -4.62 -40.27
N TYR A 277 -22.42 -3.34 -39.92
CA TYR A 277 -23.54 -2.52 -40.29
C TYR A 277 -23.72 -2.39 -41.82
N ASN A 278 -22.64 -2.12 -42.56
CA ASN A 278 -22.68 -2.04 -44.01
C ASN A 278 -23.10 -3.37 -44.66
N SER A 279 -22.66 -4.49 -44.12
CA SER A 279 -23.07 -5.83 -44.63
C SER A 279 -24.56 -6.08 -44.42
N ILE A 280 -25.13 -5.68 -43.28
CA ILE A 280 -26.55 -5.77 -42.98
C ILE A 280 -27.36 -4.86 -43.92
N MET A 281 -26.93 -3.63 -44.11
CA MET A 281 -27.58 -2.69 -45.04
C MET A 281 -27.53 -3.20 -46.50
N ALA A 282 -26.45 -3.85 -46.89
CA ALA A 282 -26.31 -4.45 -48.23
C ALA A 282 -27.25 -5.66 -48.38
N LEU A 283 -27.49 -6.46 -47.33
CA LEU A 283 -28.48 -7.51 -47.30
C LEU A 283 -29.91 -6.94 -47.40
N GLN A 284 -30.22 -5.91 -46.61
CA GLN A 284 -31.50 -5.21 -46.61
C GLN A 284 -31.88 -4.71 -48.01
N SER A 285 -30.91 -4.13 -48.73
CA SER A 285 -31.16 -3.59 -50.08
C SER A 285 -31.51 -4.67 -51.13
N LYS A 286 -31.26 -5.96 -50.84
CA LYS A 286 -31.56 -7.09 -51.71
C LYS A 286 -32.89 -7.75 -51.38
N CYS A 287 -33.51 -7.38 -50.27
CA CYS A 287 -34.76 -7.99 -49.77
C CYS A 287 -35.96 -7.04 -49.96
N THR A 288 -35.95 -6.16 -50.98
CA THR A 288 -36.99 -5.19 -51.25
C THR A 288 -38.34 -5.78 -51.64
N ASP A 289 -38.34 -7.01 -52.11
CA ASP A 289 -39.57 -7.72 -52.56
C ASP A 289 -40.32 -8.40 -51.41
N ASP A 290 -39.71 -8.48 -50.24
CA ASP A 290 -40.31 -9.04 -49.04
C ASP A 290 -40.34 -7.98 -47.94
N PRO A 291 -41.48 -7.27 -47.70
CA PRO A 291 -41.58 -6.20 -46.74
C PRO A 291 -41.28 -6.62 -45.29
N GLU A 292 -41.65 -7.85 -44.92
CA GLU A 292 -41.44 -8.38 -43.57
C GLU A 292 -39.96 -8.66 -43.29
N LEU A 293 -39.27 -9.28 -44.27
CA LEU A 293 -37.83 -9.52 -44.21
C LEU A 293 -37.05 -8.22 -44.26
N TYR A 294 -37.47 -7.25 -45.07
CA TYR A 294 -36.84 -5.90 -45.12
C TYR A 294 -36.89 -5.19 -43.79
N GLU A 295 -38.07 -5.20 -43.13
CA GLU A 295 -38.26 -4.56 -41.84
C GLU A 295 -37.50 -5.26 -40.72
N GLY A 296 -37.42 -6.61 -40.78
CA GLY A 296 -36.64 -7.42 -39.85
C GLY A 296 -35.14 -7.12 -39.93
N ILE A 297 -34.58 -7.08 -41.14
CA ILE A 297 -33.16 -6.74 -41.33
C ILE A 297 -32.88 -5.27 -40.89
N SER A 298 -33.80 -4.35 -41.15
CA SER A 298 -33.69 -2.97 -40.69
C SER A 298 -33.62 -2.89 -39.16
N SER A 299 -34.52 -3.58 -38.48
CA SER A 299 -34.58 -3.64 -37.02
C SER A 299 -33.34 -4.28 -36.43
N PHE A 300 -32.83 -5.37 -37.02
CA PHE A 300 -31.56 -6.00 -36.65
C PHE A 300 -30.36 -5.04 -36.79
N GLY A 301 -30.28 -4.31 -37.91
CA GLY A 301 -29.22 -3.32 -38.13
C GLY A 301 -29.23 -2.20 -37.10
N LYS A 302 -30.43 -1.68 -36.75
CA LYS A 302 -30.61 -0.65 -35.71
C LYS A 302 -30.19 -1.20 -34.33
N TYR A 303 -30.66 -2.39 -33.98
CA TYR A 303 -30.33 -3.06 -32.71
C TYR A 303 -28.84 -3.29 -32.56
N LEU A 304 -28.17 -3.83 -33.59
CA LEU A 304 -26.73 -4.11 -33.55
C LEU A 304 -25.90 -2.84 -33.45
N ARG A 305 -26.28 -1.78 -34.18
CA ARG A 305 -25.59 -0.48 -34.12
C ARG A 305 -25.68 0.10 -32.73
N ALA A 306 -26.82 0.05 -32.11
CA ALA A 306 -27.06 0.55 -30.77
C ALA A 306 -26.21 -0.20 -29.73
N ASN A 307 -26.19 -1.54 -29.78
CA ASN A 307 -25.37 -2.36 -28.90
C ASN A 307 -23.89 -2.09 -29.02
N LEU A 308 -23.36 -1.95 -30.23
CA LEU A 308 -21.94 -1.65 -30.47
C LEU A 308 -21.52 -0.27 -30.00
N THR A 309 -22.43 0.73 -30.11
CA THR A 309 -22.16 2.10 -29.61
C THR A 309 -22.16 2.15 -28.10
N ALA A 310 -23.08 1.47 -27.44
CA ALA A 310 -23.22 1.54 -26.00
C ALA A 310 -22.25 0.62 -25.22
N MET A 311 -21.62 -0.38 -25.87
CA MET A 311 -20.50 -1.14 -25.28
C MET A 311 -19.26 -0.26 -25.05
N SER A 312 -19.17 0.92 -25.69
CA SER A 312 -18.03 1.83 -25.58
C SER A 312 -18.14 2.84 -24.42
N GLU A 313 -19.31 3.02 -23.80
CA GLU A 313 -19.53 4.08 -22.81
C GLU A 313 -20.41 3.59 -21.64
N ASN A 314 -19.87 3.67 -20.40
CA ASN A 314 -20.66 3.57 -19.17
C ASN A 314 -21.37 4.92 -18.91
N THR A 315 -22.32 5.28 -19.75
CA THR A 315 -22.99 6.59 -19.69
C THR A 315 -24.47 6.47 -19.36
N LEU A 316 -25.01 7.54 -18.80
CA LEU A 316 -26.45 7.73 -18.71
C LEU A 316 -26.99 8.09 -20.10
N ILE A 317 -28.09 7.47 -20.52
CA ILE A 317 -28.78 7.78 -21.77
C ILE A 317 -30.23 8.20 -21.47
N PRO A 318 -30.86 8.99 -22.36
CA PRO A 318 -32.29 9.25 -22.25
C PRO A 318 -33.10 7.93 -22.31
N PHE A 319 -34.09 7.77 -21.44
CA PHE A 319 -34.92 6.56 -21.44
C PHE A 319 -35.64 6.35 -22.79
N LYS A 320 -35.98 7.43 -23.47
CA LYS A 320 -36.51 7.40 -24.86
C LYS A 320 -35.61 6.58 -25.80
N ASP A 321 -34.32 6.67 -25.65
CA ASP A 321 -33.37 5.95 -26.49
C ASP A 321 -33.26 4.47 -26.07
N GLU A 322 -33.23 4.17 -24.76
CA GLU A 322 -33.34 2.80 -24.23
C GLU A 322 -34.63 2.13 -24.72
N LEU A 323 -35.75 2.86 -24.68
CA LEU A 323 -37.07 2.35 -25.13
C LEU A 323 -37.08 2.08 -26.65
N LYS A 324 -36.37 2.88 -27.46
CA LYS A 324 -36.22 2.59 -28.91
C LYS A 324 -35.46 1.29 -29.13
N HIS A 325 -34.41 1.04 -28.35
CA HIS A 325 -33.66 -0.20 -28.42
C HIS A 325 -34.53 -1.42 -28.04
N ILE A 326 -35.27 -1.30 -26.96
CA ILE A 326 -36.21 -2.34 -26.52
C ILE A 326 -37.25 -2.64 -27.60
N LYS A 327 -37.83 -1.59 -28.21
CA LYS A 327 -38.81 -1.76 -29.29
C LYS A 327 -38.20 -2.47 -30.52
N ALA A 328 -36.95 -2.12 -30.89
CA ALA A 328 -36.26 -2.76 -31.99
C ALA A 328 -35.98 -4.25 -31.70
N TYR A 329 -35.54 -4.56 -30.46
CA TYR A 329 -35.37 -5.94 -30.00
C TYR A 329 -36.69 -6.75 -30.08
N LEU A 330 -37.79 -6.20 -29.52
CA LEU A 330 -39.08 -6.87 -29.48
C LEU A 330 -39.65 -7.08 -30.88
N GLN A 331 -39.38 -6.16 -31.83
CA GLN A 331 -39.76 -6.38 -33.25
C GLN A 331 -39.03 -7.56 -33.85
N LEU A 332 -37.72 -7.76 -33.56
CA LEU A 332 -36.97 -8.91 -34.02
C LEU A 332 -37.49 -10.21 -33.42
N GLU A 333 -37.76 -10.22 -32.10
CA GLU A 333 -38.32 -11.39 -31.43
C GLU A 333 -39.75 -11.75 -31.97
N LYS A 334 -40.51 -10.72 -32.36
CA LYS A 334 -41.81 -10.92 -32.94
C LYS A 334 -41.78 -11.63 -34.31
N LEU A 335 -40.68 -11.49 -35.10
CA LEU A 335 -40.45 -12.27 -36.31
C LEU A 335 -40.22 -13.77 -35.99
N ASN A 336 -39.60 -14.06 -34.83
CA ASN A 336 -39.35 -15.45 -34.41
C ASN A 336 -40.57 -16.11 -33.80
N PHE A 337 -41.35 -15.38 -32.99
CA PHE A 337 -42.46 -15.89 -32.19
C PHE A 337 -43.84 -15.65 -32.83
N GLY A 338 -43.95 -14.72 -33.80
CA GLY A 338 -45.20 -14.32 -34.41
C GLY A 338 -46.21 -13.79 -33.42
N ASP A 339 -47.47 -14.16 -33.54
CA ASP A 339 -48.56 -13.76 -32.66
C ASP A 339 -48.48 -14.34 -31.24
N LYS A 340 -47.53 -15.25 -31.00
CA LYS A 340 -47.28 -15.79 -29.64
C LYS A 340 -46.63 -14.78 -28.69
N LEU A 341 -45.92 -13.78 -29.21
CA LEU A 341 -45.34 -12.71 -28.41
C LEU A 341 -46.27 -11.48 -28.42
N ARG A 342 -46.99 -11.28 -27.34
CA ARG A 342 -47.78 -10.08 -27.12
C ARG A 342 -46.96 -9.12 -26.29
N VAL A 343 -47.02 -7.82 -26.66
CA VAL A 343 -46.25 -6.75 -25.96
C VAL A 343 -47.20 -5.60 -25.66
N GLU A 344 -47.18 -5.16 -24.40
CA GLU A 344 -47.90 -3.98 -23.94
C GLU A 344 -46.96 -2.95 -23.34
N TYR A 345 -47.29 -1.67 -23.55
CA TYR A 345 -46.54 -0.53 -23.02
C TYR A 345 -47.47 0.36 -22.21
N ASP A 346 -47.06 0.69 -20.97
CA ASP A 346 -47.79 1.57 -20.05
C ASP A 346 -46.79 2.60 -19.52
N ILE A 347 -46.56 3.66 -20.31
CA ILE A 347 -45.47 4.62 -20.10
C ILE A 347 -46.10 5.96 -19.71
N GLU A 348 -46.03 6.34 -18.42
CA GLU A 348 -46.49 7.64 -17.94
C GLU A 348 -45.49 8.76 -18.25
N ILE A 349 -44.17 8.47 -18.09
CA ILE A 349 -43.11 9.42 -18.38
C ILE A 349 -42.01 8.73 -19.17
N ASP A 350 -41.30 9.47 -20.01
CA ASP A 350 -40.19 8.98 -20.82
C ASP A 350 -38.99 9.96 -20.89
N ASP A 351 -39.11 11.12 -20.20
CA ASP A 351 -38.11 12.19 -20.23
C ASP A 351 -37.25 12.18 -18.96
N PHE A 352 -36.43 11.13 -18.83
CA PHE A 352 -35.47 10.95 -17.75
C PHE A 352 -34.25 10.16 -18.24
N MET A 353 -33.18 10.16 -17.44
CA MET A 353 -31.93 9.50 -17.74
C MET A 353 -31.82 8.16 -17.04
N VAL A 354 -31.38 7.13 -17.77
CA VAL A 354 -31.12 5.78 -17.25
C VAL A 354 -29.71 5.32 -17.57
N PRO A 355 -29.09 4.42 -16.78
CA PRO A 355 -27.88 3.75 -17.20
C PRO A 355 -28.16 2.93 -18.48
N ALA A 356 -27.30 3.07 -19.49
CA ALA A 356 -27.44 2.32 -20.74
C ALA A 356 -27.55 0.82 -20.49
N PHE A 357 -28.48 0.15 -21.19
CA PHE A 357 -28.77 -1.29 -21.07
C PHE A 357 -29.12 -1.74 -19.65
N CYS A 358 -29.89 -0.98 -18.90
CA CYS A 358 -30.40 -1.43 -17.62
C CYS A 358 -31.79 -2.10 -17.73
N VAL A 359 -32.58 -1.75 -18.74
CA VAL A 359 -33.95 -2.29 -18.94
C VAL A 359 -33.95 -3.40 -19.99
N GLU A 360 -33.24 -3.25 -21.10
CA GLU A 360 -33.19 -4.24 -22.18
C GLU A 360 -32.87 -5.66 -21.70
N PRO A 361 -31.87 -5.94 -20.80
CA PRO A 361 -31.62 -7.28 -20.32
C PRO A 361 -32.77 -7.92 -19.53
N LEU A 362 -33.61 -7.09 -18.91
CA LEU A 362 -34.82 -7.57 -18.23
C LEU A 362 -35.89 -7.99 -19.23
N VAL A 363 -36.05 -7.22 -20.31
CA VAL A 363 -36.96 -7.55 -21.43
C VAL A 363 -36.47 -8.80 -22.16
N GLU A 364 -35.16 -8.93 -22.42
CA GLU A 364 -34.57 -10.14 -22.99
C GLU A 364 -34.87 -11.38 -22.12
N ASN A 365 -34.71 -11.24 -20.79
CA ASN A 365 -35.05 -12.32 -19.87
C ASN A 365 -36.54 -12.67 -19.89
N ALA A 366 -37.43 -11.68 -19.94
CA ALA A 366 -38.87 -11.89 -20.03
C ALA A 366 -39.25 -12.66 -21.29
N VAL A 367 -38.71 -12.30 -22.46
CA VAL A 367 -38.98 -12.99 -23.72
C VAL A 367 -38.37 -14.39 -23.69
N ARG A 368 -37.09 -14.53 -23.35
CA ARG A 368 -36.34 -15.77 -23.45
C ARG A 368 -36.74 -16.83 -22.42
N TYR A 369 -37.03 -16.41 -21.20
CA TYR A 369 -37.33 -17.33 -20.10
C TYR A 369 -38.80 -17.34 -19.68
N GLY A 370 -39.53 -16.23 -19.93
CA GLY A 370 -40.96 -16.14 -19.71
C GLY A 370 -41.77 -16.72 -20.86
N ILE A 371 -41.54 -16.26 -22.10
CA ILE A 371 -42.41 -16.54 -23.25
C ILE A 371 -41.93 -17.75 -24.04
N SER A 372 -40.65 -17.89 -24.35
CA SER A 372 -40.11 -18.96 -25.23
C SER A 372 -40.34 -20.38 -24.69
N THR A 373 -40.68 -20.53 -23.44
CA THR A 373 -40.90 -21.83 -22.78
C THR A 373 -42.35 -22.34 -22.95
N TYR A 374 -43.27 -21.51 -23.48
CA TYR A 374 -44.67 -21.83 -23.63
C TYR A 374 -45.10 -22.07 -25.09
N THR A 375 -45.93 -23.09 -25.31
CA THR A 375 -46.51 -23.42 -26.65
C THR A 375 -47.49 -22.36 -27.11
N ASP A 376 -48.22 -21.76 -26.19
CA ASP A 376 -49.31 -20.81 -26.46
C ASP A 376 -48.88 -19.36 -26.47
N GLY A 377 -47.57 -19.09 -26.23
CA GLY A 377 -47.01 -17.74 -26.14
C GLY A 377 -47.32 -17.07 -24.83
N GLY A 378 -47.09 -15.76 -24.78
CA GLY A 378 -47.33 -14.98 -23.57
C GLY A 378 -47.30 -13.46 -23.80
N LEU A 379 -47.39 -12.72 -22.70
CA LEU A 379 -47.42 -11.26 -22.66
C LEU A 379 -46.16 -10.73 -21.93
N VAL A 380 -45.48 -9.77 -22.55
CA VAL A 380 -44.49 -8.94 -21.90
C VAL A 380 -45.08 -7.53 -21.76
N LYS A 381 -45.17 -7.02 -20.53
CA LYS A 381 -45.62 -5.66 -20.26
C LYS A 381 -44.47 -4.81 -19.72
N ILE A 382 -44.26 -3.63 -20.29
CA ILE A 382 -43.26 -2.66 -19.86
C ILE A 382 -44.00 -1.44 -19.34
N SER A 383 -43.88 -1.17 -18.05
CA SER A 383 -44.55 -0.05 -17.37
C SER A 383 -43.53 0.91 -16.77
N VAL A 384 -43.85 2.19 -16.85
CA VAL A 384 -43.03 3.27 -16.22
C VAL A 384 -43.97 4.19 -15.49
N PHE A 385 -43.74 4.39 -14.20
CA PHE A 385 -44.54 5.22 -13.32
C PHE A 385 -43.69 6.29 -12.66
N ASP A 386 -44.25 7.49 -12.51
CA ASP A 386 -43.64 8.61 -11.80
C ASP A 386 -44.14 8.63 -10.35
N GLU A 387 -43.34 8.08 -9.44
CA GLU A 387 -43.62 8.03 -8.03
C GLU A 387 -42.99 9.23 -7.30
N PRO A 388 -43.52 9.71 -6.15
CA PRO A 388 -43.00 10.91 -5.48
C PRO A 388 -41.51 10.89 -5.15
N ASP A 389 -40.94 9.74 -4.84
CA ASP A 389 -39.57 9.58 -4.39
C ASP A 389 -38.65 8.88 -5.40
N TYR A 390 -39.20 8.27 -6.45
CA TYR A 390 -38.45 7.49 -7.44
C TYR A 390 -39.23 7.28 -8.72
N ILE A 391 -38.55 7.04 -9.82
CA ILE A 391 -39.13 6.55 -11.07
C ILE A 391 -39.10 5.02 -11.02
N MET A 392 -40.28 4.40 -11.22
CA MET A 392 -40.40 2.95 -11.26
C MET A 392 -40.50 2.47 -12.71
N ILE A 393 -39.57 1.55 -13.09
CA ILE A 393 -39.65 0.85 -14.37
C ILE A 393 -39.90 -0.63 -14.06
N GLU A 394 -41.01 -1.16 -14.56
CA GLU A 394 -41.38 -2.56 -14.40
C GLU A 394 -41.38 -3.28 -15.75
N VAL A 395 -40.75 -4.44 -15.78
CA VAL A 395 -40.83 -5.41 -16.86
C VAL A 395 -41.51 -6.65 -16.30
N TRP A 396 -42.72 -6.91 -16.75
CA TRP A 396 -43.52 -8.05 -16.32
C TRP A 396 -43.77 -9.03 -17.46
N ASP A 397 -43.69 -10.33 -17.18
CA ASP A 397 -44.07 -11.42 -18.10
C ASP A 397 -45.09 -12.36 -17.40
N ASP A 398 -46.01 -12.89 -18.20
CA ASP A 398 -47.03 -13.86 -17.75
C ASP A 398 -46.50 -15.33 -17.74
N GLY A 399 -45.20 -15.50 -17.87
CA GLY A 399 -44.54 -16.81 -17.80
C GLY A 399 -44.44 -17.32 -16.37
N SER A 400 -44.81 -18.58 -16.12
CA SER A 400 -44.72 -19.21 -14.79
C SER A 400 -43.26 -19.57 -14.37
N GLY A 401 -42.28 -18.85 -14.89
CA GLY A 401 -40.88 -18.89 -14.52
C GLY A 401 -40.24 -20.25 -14.24
N GLY A 402 -39.90 -20.90 -15.29
CA GLY A 402 -38.74 -21.78 -15.38
C GLY A 402 -38.53 -22.93 -14.42
N ASN A 403 -39.45 -23.88 -14.34
CA ASN A 403 -39.11 -25.18 -13.71
C ASN A 403 -38.24 -26.10 -14.59
N LYS A 404 -37.75 -25.66 -15.76
CA LYS A 404 -36.95 -26.48 -16.68
C LYS A 404 -35.73 -25.81 -17.31
N LEU A 405 -35.15 -24.80 -16.61
CA LEU A 405 -33.90 -24.21 -17.10
C LEU A 405 -32.73 -25.20 -16.90
N THR A 406 -31.92 -25.39 -17.93
CA THR A 406 -30.64 -26.08 -17.79
C THR A 406 -29.66 -25.24 -16.95
N ASP A 407 -28.63 -25.86 -16.35
CA ASP A 407 -27.65 -25.15 -15.52
C ASP A 407 -26.96 -24.01 -16.29
N VAL A 408 -26.67 -24.21 -17.57
CA VAL A 408 -26.10 -23.19 -18.46
C VAL A 408 -27.05 -22.00 -18.68
N GLN A 409 -28.36 -22.25 -18.74
CA GLN A 409 -29.37 -21.19 -18.87
C GLN A 409 -29.55 -20.42 -17.55
N LYS A 410 -29.44 -21.08 -16.40
CA LYS A 410 -29.45 -20.43 -15.07
C LYS A 410 -28.26 -19.50 -14.90
N ASP A 411 -27.05 -19.93 -15.29
CA ASP A 411 -25.84 -19.13 -15.22
C ASP A 411 -25.92 -17.88 -16.11
N ARG A 412 -26.41 -18.00 -17.35
CA ARG A 412 -26.59 -16.85 -18.25
C ARG A 412 -27.65 -15.86 -17.76
N LYS A 413 -28.78 -16.34 -17.23
CA LYS A 413 -29.81 -15.49 -16.61
C LYS A 413 -29.22 -14.69 -15.43
N SER A 414 -28.39 -15.32 -14.60
CA SER A 414 -27.77 -14.68 -13.45
C SER A 414 -26.78 -13.57 -13.85
N ILE A 415 -25.98 -13.76 -14.90
CA ILE A 415 -25.00 -12.79 -15.38
C ILE A 415 -25.65 -11.50 -15.88
N GLY A 416 -26.72 -11.60 -16.70
CA GLY A 416 -27.44 -10.41 -17.22
C GLY A 416 -28.04 -9.55 -16.12
N ILE A 417 -28.73 -10.18 -15.18
CA ILE A 417 -29.35 -9.51 -14.02
C ILE A 417 -28.30 -8.89 -13.09
N GLU A 418 -27.22 -9.61 -12.83
CA GLU A 418 -26.13 -9.11 -11.97
C GLU A 418 -25.43 -7.89 -12.58
N ASN A 419 -25.23 -7.88 -13.88
CA ASN A 419 -24.69 -6.72 -14.58
C ASN A 419 -25.60 -5.49 -14.45
N VAL A 420 -26.92 -5.64 -14.53
CA VAL A 420 -27.85 -4.53 -14.28
C VAL A 420 -27.72 -4.01 -12.84
N ARG A 421 -27.67 -4.92 -11.86
CA ARG A 421 -27.47 -4.52 -10.44
C ARG A 421 -26.17 -3.76 -10.23
N LEU A 422 -25.07 -4.25 -10.82
CA LEU A 422 -23.76 -3.61 -10.70
C LEU A 422 -23.77 -2.21 -11.35
N ARG A 423 -24.42 -2.03 -12.52
CA ARG A 423 -24.54 -0.73 -13.18
C ARG A 423 -25.34 0.27 -12.36
N LEU A 424 -26.51 -0.13 -11.85
CA LEU A 424 -27.35 0.72 -11.00
C LEU A 424 -26.60 1.16 -9.73
N LYS A 425 -25.89 0.22 -9.10
CA LYS A 425 -25.09 0.48 -7.89
C LYS A 425 -23.88 1.37 -8.17
N ALA A 426 -23.15 1.13 -9.26
CA ALA A 426 -21.94 1.90 -9.61
C ALA A 426 -22.26 3.38 -9.88
N MET A 427 -23.45 3.67 -10.32
CA MET A 427 -23.91 5.04 -10.59
C MET A 427 -24.74 5.65 -9.43
N ASP A 428 -24.91 4.93 -8.32
CA ASP A 428 -25.82 5.28 -7.20
C ASP A 428 -27.21 5.73 -7.67
N LYS A 429 -27.72 5.07 -8.72
CA LYS A 429 -28.95 5.52 -9.43
C LYS A 429 -30.20 4.73 -9.06
N GLY A 430 -30.07 3.56 -8.46
CA GLY A 430 -31.26 2.82 -8.11
C GLY A 430 -31.04 1.37 -7.69
N GLU A 431 -32.15 0.67 -7.52
CA GLU A 431 -32.20 -0.72 -7.08
C GLU A 431 -33.02 -1.58 -8.03
N LEU A 432 -32.63 -2.85 -8.21
CA LEU A 432 -33.36 -3.84 -8.95
C LEU A 432 -33.94 -4.89 -8.00
N SER A 433 -35.25 -5.09 -8.03
CA SER A 433 -35.95 -6.18 -7.37
C SER A 433 -36.63 -7.08 -8.40
N ILE A 434 -36.62 -8.39 -8.17
CA ILE A 434 -37.28 -9.36 -9.02
C ILE A 434 -38.16 -10.22 -8.14
N THR A 435 -39.44 -10.29 -8.47
CA THR A 435 -40.43 -11.11 -7.80
C THR A 435 -41.09 -12.06 -8.81
N GLN A 436 -41.38 -13.26 -8.37
CA GLN A 436 -41.99 -14.31 -9.20
C GLN A 436 -43.16 -14.93 -8.42
N ASP A 437 -44.33 -15.05 -9.07
CA ASP A 437 -45.49 -15.69 -8.53
C ASP A 437 -46.16 -16.61 -9.55
N GLU A 438 -47.37 -17.12 -9.25
CA GLU A 438 -48.14 -17.98 -10.15
C GLU A 438 -48.65 -17.25 -11.40
N LYS A 439 -48.62 -15.92 -11.41
CA LYS A 439 -49.12 -15.05 -12.50
C LYS A 439 -48.01 -14.62 -13.44
N GLY A 440 -46.74 -14.76 -13.03
CA GLY A 440 -45.60 -14.38 -13.86
C GLY A 440 -44.38 -13.91 -13.07
N THR A 441 -43.46 -13.26 -13.79
CA THR A 441 -42.26 -12.64 -13.21
C THR A 441 -42.34 -11.12 -13.40
N SER A 442 -42.05 -10.38 -12.32
CA SER A 442 -41.94 -8.90 -12.35
C SER A 442 -40.49 -8.51 -11.96
N ALA A 443 -39.82 -7.79 -12.85
CA ALA A 443 -38.53 -7.15 -12.59
C ALA A 443 -38.72 -5.65 -12.50
N VAL A 444 -38.45 -5.07 -11.33
CA VAL A 444 -38.69 -3.67 -11.02
C VAL A 444 -37.38 -2.96 -10.74
N ILE A 445 -37.12 -1.91 -11.50
CA ILE A 445 -36.04 -0.93 -11.23
C ILE A 445 -36.67 0.29 -10.57
N LYS A 446 -36.13 0.71 -9.44
CA LYS A 446 -36.45 1.98 -8.79
C LYS A 446 -35.27 2.92 -8.98
N LEU A 447 -35.46 4.00 -9.73
CA LEU A 447 -34.44 5.00 -10.01
C LEU A 447 -34.63 6.21 -9.10
N LYS A 448 -33.57 6.70 -8.48
CA LYS A 448 -33.60 7.96 -7.74
C LYS A 448 -33.76 9.12 -8.73
N PRO A 449 -34.65 10.10 -8.46
CA PRO A 449 -34.74 11.30 -9.26
C PRO A 449 -33.35 11.99 -9.34
N LEU A 450 -33.03 12.53 -10.50
CA LEU A 450 -31.88 13.43 -10.60
C LEU A 450 -32.26 14.70 -9.83
N GLU A 451 -31.54 15.06 -8.78
CA GLU A 451 -31.61 16.40 -8.23
C GLU A 451 -31.37 17.38 -9.39
N ALA A 452 -32.34 18.27 -9.63
CA ALA A 452 -32.21 19.30 -10.63
C ALA A 452 -30.98 20.16 -10.25
N VAL A 453 -29.96 20.18 -11.11
CA VAL A 453 -28.78 21.04 -10.95
C VAL A 453 -29.16 22.48 -11.24
#